data_4737a73e6755e5bbed3615b0a7601514
#
_entry.id   4737a73e6755e5bbed3615b0a7601514
#
_cell.length_a   1.000
_cell.length_b   1.000
_cell.length_c   1.000
_cell.angle_alpha   90.00
_cell.angle_beta   90.00
_cell.angle_gamma   90.00
#
_symmetry.space_group_name_H-M   'P 1'
#
loop_
_entity.id
_entity.type
_entity.pdbx_description
1 polymer ?
#
loop_
_entity_poly.entity_id
_entity_poly.type
_entity_poly.pdbx_seq_one_letter_code
_entity_poly.pdbx_strand_id
1 'polypeptide(L)'
;MASSIEFKLFAPYNEKATLKGCFSEWSEISMQRDEQGYFRTSVDLEDGVYQYKFRVQSQSYFLEANEWTEVCDPYATDIDNPSQNSVVRIKDGQKIIDTYVWQNDDKPLPGNEELIIYELFVGGFSGGESDKKERGRFEDVIDKLDYLQKLGINAVELMPIQDYPGDKYWGYNPRHYFAVESSYGSTEDFKRLIDECHGRGMRVLMDCIFNHGDTETPLTKINFDYWFTREPSDPDNSWGPEFDYDRYDENLDLKPAWEFVGDVVRFWIEEYHIDGIRYDAAKQIANRDFMSWISQQAKQAAAMKPFFNTAEYIPEDPNLAGYGKPMDACWHESFYQQALKHVCGDEFDLNGLKQTIDCKQQGYEGTTSAINYISCHDHKYTMAELGDRAIFADEAFKRAKLGAVLLMTAVGIPLVWMGNEFGEYNPEEEIAIDWTLLENDSNQDLRGYYQGLINLRKDNHALRTSNIDFFHEDPESKVLAYTRWNDEGSRVVVVINFSGDFLKDYAIEHFPHDGTWHEWTKDYQVEAKAGKLAIDLGGYEAQVFLS
;
A
#
# COMPACT_ATOMS: atom_id res chain seq x y z
N MET A 1 42.84 -4.63 7.47
CA MET A 1 43.65 -3.52 6.89
C MET A 1 42.67 -2.39 6.56
N ALA A 2 43.05 -1.16 6.93
CA ALA A 2 42.22 -0.02 6.60
C ALA A 2 42.14 0.18 5.07
N SER A 3 40.96 0.50 4.59
CA SER A 3 40.66 0.83 3.20
C SER A 3 40.17 2.26 3.11
N SER A 4 40.48 2.94 2.01
CA SER A 4 40.04 4.31 1.78
C SER A 4 38.55 4.35 1.40
N ILE A 5 37.73 4.82 2.30
CA ILE A 5 36.26 4.88 2.17
C ILE A 5 35.84 6.31 1.85
N GLU A 6 35.17 6.49 0.71
CA GLU A 6 34.64 7.80 0.30
C GLU A 6 33.33 8.12 1.04
N PHE A 7 33.21 9.38 1.49
CA PHE A 7 31.98 10.01 1.93
C PHE A 7 31.62 11.17 1.02
N LYS A 8 30.37 11.26 0.60
CA LYS A 8 29.88 12.28 -0.32
C LYS A 8 28.58 12.90 0.17
N LEU A 9 28.41 14.20 -0.05
CA LEU A 9 27.18 14.93 0.24
C LEU A 9 26.83 15.80 -0.97
N PHE A 10 25.65 15.62 -1.54
CA PHE A 10 25.16 16.49 -2.60
C PHE A 10 24.59 17.78 -2.00
N ALA A 11 25.29 18.88 -2.22
CA ALA A 11 24.93 20.20 -1.69
C ALA A 11 25.52 21.31 -2.60
N PRO A 12 25.03 21.42 -3.86
CA PRO A 12 25.71 22.14 -4.94
C PRO A 12 25.86 23.63 -4.67
N TYR A 13 24.98 24.24 -3.89
CA TYR A 13 24.99 25.69 -3.62
C TYR A 13 25.44 26.07 -2.21
N ASN A 14 25.82 25.07 -1.39
CA ASN A 14 26.39 25.32 -0.07
C ASN A 14 27.89 25.69 -0.19
N GLU A 15 28.37 26.58 0.66
CA GLU A 15 29.77 27.04 0.54
C GLU A 15 30.77 26.02 1.07
N LYS A 16 30.48 25.39 2.21
CA LYS A 16 31.39 24.47 2.89
C LYS A 16 30.61 23.30 3.51
N ALA A 17 31.27 22.15 3.54
CA ALA A 17 30.84 20.99 4.31
C ALA A 17 32.04 20.32 4.97
N THR A 18 31.78 19.65 6.08
CA THR A 18 32.72 18.78 6.79
C THR A 18 32.05 17.45 7.15
N LEU A 19 32.86 16.41 7.26
CA LEU A 19 32.46 15.11 7.79
C LEU A 19 32.95 15.01 9.23
N LYS A 20 32.15 14.41 10.11
CA LYS A 20 32.54 14.07 11.48
C LYS A 20 31.96 12.70 11.83
N GLY A 21 32.68 11.93 12.63
CA GLY A 21 32.22 10.60 13.02
C GLY A 21 33.04 9.99 14.14
N CYS A 22 32.63 8.86 14.64
CA CYS A 22 33.34 8.15 15.71
C CYS A 22 34.78 7.77 15.31
N PHE A 23 35.04 7.60 14.02
CA PHE A 23 36.38 7.36 13.46
C PHE A 23 37.33 8.54 13.55
N SER A 24 36.86 9.75 13.81
CA SER A 24 37.65 10.97 13.98
C SER A 24 37.49 11.57 15.38
N GLU A 25 37.00 10.77 16.35
CA GLU A 25 36.60 11.27 17.67
C GLU A 25 35.66 12.50 17.56
N TRP A 26 34.78 12.49 16.55
CA TRP A 26 33.85 13.58 16.20
C TRP A 26 34.53 14.92 15.81
N SER A 27 35.86 14.90 15.54
CA SER A 27 36.55 16.05 14.94
C SER A 27 36.19 16.20 13.47
N GLU A 28 36.12 17.44 13.00
CA GLU A 28 35.73 17.77 11.62
C GLU A 28 36.82 17.42 10.61
N ILE A 29 36.45 16.74 9.54
CA ILE A 29 37.27 16.46 8.37
C ILE A 29 36.73 17.30 7.22
N SER A 30 37.57 18.15 6.62
CA SER A 30 37.18 19.02 5.51
C SER A 30 36.80 18.20 4.27
N MET A 31 35.78 18.66 3.57
CA MET A 31 35.34 18.09 2.31
C MET A 31 35.62 19.06 1.15
N GLN A 32 35.81 18.50 -0.05
CA GLN A 32 36.03 19.28 -1.28
C GLN A 32 34.83 19.16 -2.18
N ARG A 33 34.31 20.28 -2.71
CA ARG A 33 33.21 20.26 -3.66
C ARG A 33 33.72 20.02 -5.09
N ASP A 34 33.14 19.08 -5.79
CA ASP A 34 33.40 18.83 -7.22
C ASP A 34 32.48 19.67 -8.13
N GLU A 35 32.69 19.55 -9.45
CA GLU A 35 31.91 20.28 -10.45
C GLU A 35 30.46 19.77 -10.57
N GLN A 36 30.16 18.57 -10.04
CA GLN A 36 28.83 17.96 -10.00
C GLN A 36 28.02 18.37 -8.77
N GLY A 37 28.59 19.19 -7.89
CA GLY A 37 27.92 19.68 -6.69
C GLY A 37 28.05 18.78 -5.46
N TYR A 38 28.87 17.74 -5.52
CA TYR A 38 29.14 16.87 -4.37
C TYR A 38 30.32 17.35 -3.56
N PHE A 39 30.14 17.46 -2.26
CA PHE A 39 31.26 17.51 -1.31
C PHE A 39 31.75 16.08 -1.09
N ARG A 40 33.08 15.87 -1.20
CA ARG A 40 33.73 14.56 -1.05
C ARG A 40 34.91 14.61 -0.12
N THR A 41 35.12 13.53 0.60
CA THR A 41 36.33 13.23 1.36
C THR A 41 36.47 11.71 1.52
N SER A 42 37.69 11.23 1.80
CA SER A 42 37.95 9.84 2.07
C SER A 42 38.58 9.66 3.44
N VAL A 43 38.23 8.58 4.12
CA VAL A 43 38.77 8.23 5.44
C VAL A 43 39.23 6.76 5.37
N ASP A 44 40.41 6.49 5.91
CA ASP A 44 40.91 5.13 6.01
C ASP A 44 40.24 4.42 7.19
N LEU A 45 39.39 3.43 6.88
CA LEU A 45 38.62 2.67 7.87
C LEU A 45 38.92 1.18 7.75
N GLU A 46 38.99 0.49 8.89
CA GLU A 46 38.97 -0.97 8.95
C GLU A 46 37.55 -1.49 8.85
N ASP A 47 37.38 -2.82 8.70
CA ASP A 47 36.06 -3.44 8.78
C ASP A 47 35.42 -3.15 10.14
N GLY A 48 34.16 -2.74 10.13
CA GLY A 48 33.45 -2.33 11.34
C GLY A 48 32.20 -1.50 11.05
N VAL A 49 31.56 -1.03 12.12
CA VAL A 49 30.38 -0.18 12.08
C VAL A 49 30.73 1.18 12.64
N TYR A 50 30.40 2.23 11.91
CA TYR A 50 30.77 3.60 12.24
C TYR A 50 29.56 4.52 12.18
N GLN A 51 29.49 5.43 13.16
CA GLN A 51 28.50 6.51 13.16
C GLN A 51 29.14 7.79 12.65
N TYR A 52 28.39 8.56 11.86
CA TYR A 52 28.85 9.82 11.28
C TYR A 52 27.72 10.82 11.04
N LYS A 53 28.09 12.06 10.82
CA LYS A 53 27.23 13.15 10.33
C LYS A 53 28.01 14.04 9.39
N PHE A 54 27.28 14.76 8.56
CA PHE A 54 27.82 15.92 7.87
C PHE A 54 27.53 17.17 8.69
N ARG A 55 28.37 18.17 8.52
CA ARG A 55 28.12 19.51 8.98
C ARG A 55 28.27 20.44 7.77
N VAL A 56 27.28 21.26 7.51
CA VAL A 56 27.19 22.07 6.28
C VAL A 56 26.86 23.52 6.63
N GLN A 57 27.39 24.46 5.85
CA GLN A 57 26.90 25.83 5.89
C GLN A 57 25.56 25.90 5.16
N SER A 58 24.47 26.00 5.92
CA SER A 58 23.10 25.92 5.41
C SER A 58 22.76 27.06 4.44
N GLN A 59 21.93 26.76 3.45
CA GLN A 59 21.29 27.73 2.56
C GLN A 59 19.77 27.80 2.78
N SER A 60 19.27 27.22 3.86
CA SER A 60 17.84 27.19 4.15
C SER A 60 17.36 28.52 4.71
N TYR A 61 16.20 28.97 4.27
CA TYR A 61 15.64 30.30 4.57
C TYR A 61 15.31 30.52 6.05
N PHE A 62 15.13 29.45 6.83
CA PHE A 62 14.79 29.51 8.25
C PHE A 62 16.01 29.43 9.17
N LEU A 63 17.20 29.35 8.61
CA LEU A 63 18.49 29.48 9.32
C LEU A 63 19.20 30.78 8.91
N GLU A 64 20.15 31.23 9.72
CA GLU A 64 20.99 32.35 9.33
C GLU A 64 21.85 31.98 8.12
N ALA A 65 22.12 32.94 7.23
CA ALA A 65 22.90 32.67 6.03
C ALA A 65 24.27 32.07 6.35
N ASN A 66 24.57 30.92 5.78
CA ASN A 66 25.79 30.15 6.04
C ASN A 66 25.97 29.69 7.49
N GLU A 67 24.90 29.60 8.26
CA GLU A 67 24.91 28.97 9.58
C GLU A 67 25.38 27.52 9.48
N TRP A 68 26.30 27.12 10.35
CA TRP A 68 26.73 25.74 10.41
C TRP A 68 25.71 24.86 11.11
N THR A 69 25.17 23.89 10.39
CA THR A 69 24.21 22.90 10.92
C THR A 69 24.71 21.48 10.73
N GLU A 70 24.36 20.59 11.65
CA GLU A 70 24.62 19.15 11.53
C GLU A 70 23.44 18.48 10.87
N VAL A 71 23.73 17.57 9.93
CA VAL A 71 22.72 16.79 9.20
C VAL A 71 23.16 15.32 9.11
N CYS A 72 22.19 14.42 9.19
CA CYS A 72 22.41 13.05 8.73
C CYS A 72 22.72 13.05 7.23
N ASP A 73 23.34 12.00 6.76
CA ASP A 73 23.46 11.75 5.33
C ASP A 73 22.06 11.52 4.73
N PRO A 74 21.61 12.32 3.75
CA PRO A 74 20.32 12.08 3.08
C PRO A 74 20.21 10.70 2.44
N TYR A 75 21.35 10.04 2.15
CA TYR A 75 21.45 8.69 1.59
C TYR A 75 21.83 7.63 2.64
N ALA A 76 21.70 7.94 3.93
CA ALA A 76 21.97 6.96 4.97
C ALA A 76 20.95 5.81 4.91
N THR A 77 21.46 4.58 4.86
CA THR A 77 20.66 3.35 4.82
C THR A 77 20.37 2.77 6.20
N ASP A 78 20.95 3.38 7.22
CA ASP A 78 20.72 3.01 8.62
C ASP A 78 21.00 4.24 9.53
N ILE A 79 20.15 4.39 10.54
CA ILE A 79 20.18 5.52 11.49
C ILE A 79 20.24 4.95 12.91
N ASP A 80 21.16 5.48 13.69
CA ASP A 80 21.24 5.16 15.10
C ASP A 80 20.20 5.97 15.90
N ASN A 81 19.20 5.32 16.40
CA ASN A 81 18.27 5.90 17.36
C ASN A 81 18.73 5.59 18.80
N PRO A 82 18.87 6.55 19.72
CA PRO A 82 18.31 7.92 19.69
C PRO A 82 19.27 9.02 19.22
N SER A 83 20.55 8.72 18.88
CA SER A 83 21.52 9.77 18.55
C SER A 83 21.25 10.49 17.22
N GLN A 84 20.40 9.90 16.37
CA GLN A 84 20.12 10.38 15.01
C GLN A 84 21.43 10.59 14.22
N ASN A 85 22.35 9.63 14.32
CA ASN A 85 23.56 9.57 13.51
C ASN A 85 23.36 8.61 12.34
N SER A 86 23.89 8.96 11.20
CA SER A 86 24.03 8.03 10.08
C SER A 86 24.98 6.89 10.44
N VAL A 87 24.64 5.66 10.07
CA VAL A 87 25.46 4.48 10.30
C VAL A 87 26.01 3.95 8.98
N VAL A 88 27.30 3.63 8.94
CA VAL A 88 27.93 2.95 7.81
C VAL A 88 28.62 1.69 8.28
N ARG A 89 28.45 0.59 7.54
CA ARG A 89 29.11 -0.71 7.75
C ARG A 89 30.17 -0.92 6.69
N ILE A 90 31.38 -1.27 7.13
CA ILE A 90 32.50 -1.59 6.26
C ILE A 90 32.82 -3.08 6.41
N LYS A 91 32.89 -3.79 5.31
CA LYS A 91 33.31 -5.18 5.22
C LYS A 91 34.13 -5.40 3.98
N ASP A 92 35.25 -6.09 4.12
CA ASP A 92 36.21 -6.34 3.04
C ASP A 92 36.64 -5.04 2.32
N GLY A 93 36.73 -3.95 3.09
CA GLY A 93 37.11 -2.61 2.60
C GLY A 93 36.08 -1.90 1.73
N GLN A 94 34.82 -2.32 1.79
CA GLN A 94 33.70 -1.72 1.05
C GLN A 94 32.54 -1.37 1.97
N LYS A 95 31.75 -0.35 1.60
CA LYS A 95 30.47 -0.09 2.25
C LYS A 95 29.49 -1.20 1.91
N ILE A 96 28.83 -1.71 2.92
CA ILE A 96 27.73 -2.66 2.78
C ILE A 96 26.51 -2.18 3.58
N ILE A 97 25.32 -2.61 3.23
CA ILE A 97 24.10 -2.39 4.01
C ILE A 97 24.00 -3.50 5.06
N ASP A 98 24.03 -4.74 4.63
CA ASP A 98 23.99 -5.93 5.46
C ASP A 98 24.66 -7.14 4.76
N THR A 99 24.47 -8.34 5.30
CA THR A 99 25.01 -9.58 4.73
C THR A 99 23.91 -10.58 4.33
N TYR A 100 22.69 -10.11 4.16
CA TYR A 100 21.56 -10.97 3.82
C TYR A 100 21.77 -11.66 2.47
N VAL A 101 21.34 -12.92 2.38
CA VAL A 101 21.40 -13.74 1.16
C VAL A 101 20.00 -14.23 0.82
N TRP A 102 19.46 -13.72 -0.28
CA TRP A 102 18.14 -14.08 -0.78
C TRP A 102 18.02 -15.58 -1.08
N GLN A 103 16.90 -16.18 -0.66
CA GLN A 103 16.65 -17.64 -0.80
C GLN A 103 15.53 -17.93 -1.80
N ASN A 104 14.61 -16.98 -2.01
CA ASN A 104 13.39 -17.18 -2.77
C ASN A 104 13.19 -16.19 -3.93
N ASP A 105 14.24 -15.46 -4.29
CA ASP A 105 14.17 -14.39 -5.28
C ASP A 105 13.87 -14.88 -6.72
N ASP A 106 14.04 -16.18 -6.97
CA ASP A 106 13.73 -16.84 -8.25
C ASP A 106 12.31 -17.43 -8.31
N LYS A 107 11.52 -17.28 -7.24
CA LYS A 107 10.15 -17.80 -7.21
C LYS A 107 9.21 -17.00 -8.12
N PRO A 108 8.31 -17.67 -8.85
CA PRO A 108 7.30 -16.97 -9.63
C PRO A 108 6.33 -16.22 -8.73
N LEU A 109 6.06 -14.97 -9.07
CA LEU A 109 5.10 -14.11 -8.38
C LEU A 109 3.85 -13.90 -9.26
N PRO A 110 2.67 -13.65 -8.66
CA PRO A 110 1.41 -13.48 -9.39
C PRO A 110 1.45 -12.28 -10.34
N GLY A 111 0.72 -12.34 -11.44
CA GLY A 111 0.45 -11.21 -12.34
C GLY A 111 -0.43 -10.15 -11.67
N ASN A 112 -0.51 -8.94 -12.26
CA ASN A 112 -1.30 -7.85 -11.67
C ASN A 112 -2.80 -8.18 -11.60
N GLU A 113 -3.32 -8.93 -12.57
CA GLU A 113 -4.73 -9.38 -12.61
C GLU A 113 -5.07 -10.44 -11.56
N GLU A 114 -4.06 -11.07 -10.96
CA GLU A 114 -4.23 -12.12 -9.95
C GLU A 114 -4.19 -11.57 -8.53
N LEU A 115 -3.81 -10.29 -8.36
CA LEU A 115 -3.57 -9.71 -7.04
C LEU A 115 -4.82 -9.72 -6.16
N ILE A 116 -4.60 -10.12 -4.92
CA ILE A 116 -5.49 -9.97 -3.78
C ILE A 116 -4.62 -9.38 -2.68
N ILE A 117 -4.78 -8.07 -2.47
CA ILE A 117 -3.89 -7.27 -1.63
C ILE A 117 -4.38 -7.33 -0.18
N TYR A 118 -3.45 -7.46 0.74
CA TYR A 118 -3.69 -7.32 2.18
C TYR A 118 -2.88 -6.13 2.68
N GLU A 119 -3.56 -5.06 3.02
CA GLU A 119 -2.95 -3.86 3.59
C GLU A 119 -2.63 -4.11 5.06
N LEU A 120 -1.39 -3.78 5.46
CA LEU A 120 -0.86 -4.20 6.75
C LEU A 120 0.00 -3.09 7.39
N PHE A 121 -0.33 -2.76 8.64
CA PHE A 121 0.48 -1.94 9.51
C PHE A 121 1.37 -2.84 10.39
N VAL A 122 2.69 -2.82 10.17
CA VAL A 122 3.64 -3.69 10.89
C VAL A 122 3.50 -3.51 12.41
N GLY A 123 3.43 -2.26 12.87
CA GLY A 123 3.34 -1.94 14.30
C GLY A 123 2.08 -2.40 15.02
N GLY A 124 1.01 -2.71 14.28
CA GLY A 124 -0.30 -3.11 14.83
C GLY A 124 -0.80 -4.48 14.38
N PHE A 125 -0.08 -5.17 13.48
CA PHE A 125 -0.58 -6.44 12.95
C PHE A 125 -0.45 -7.60 13.95
N SER A 126 0.72 -7.77 14.56
CA SER A 126 0.97 -8.85 15.53
C SER A 126 2.13 -8.47 16.45
N GLY A 127 2.26 -9.13 17.60
CA GLY A 127 3.38 -8.94 18.55
C GLY A 127 3.24 -7.72 19.47
N GLY A 128 2.53 -6.69 19.08
CA GLY A 128 2.23 -5.56 19.94
C GLY A 128 1.22 -5.94 21.02
N GLU A 129 1.48 -5.60 22.29
CA GLU A 129 0.47 -5.72 23.33
C GLU A 129 -0.18 -4.35 23.58
N SER A 130 -1.49 -4.28 23.50
CA SER A 130 -2.29 -3.04 23.60
C SER A 130 -2.03 -2.23 24.88
N ASP A 131 -1.56 -2.86 25.94
CA ASP A 131 -1.29 -2.23 27.24
C ASP A 131 0.21 -2.05 27.56
N LYS A 132 1.14 -2.60 26.74
CA LYS A 132 2.58 -2.60 27.04
C LYS A 132 3.45 -1.63 26.25
N LYS A 133 2.93 -0.83 25.36
CA LYS A 133 3.70 0.11 24.51
C LYS A 133 4.74 -0.55 23.57
N GLU A 134 4.70 -1.83 23.40
CA GLU A 134 5.55 -2.53 22.45
C GLU A 134 4.82 -2.63 21.11
N ARG A 135 5.52 -2.29 20.03
CA ARG A 135 5.01 -2.40 18.67
C ARG A 135 5.30 -3.77 18.09
N GLY A 136 4.48 -4.19 17.13
CA GLY A 136 4.79 -5.31 16.25
C GLY A 136 6.03 -5.04 15.41
N ARG A 137 6.72 -6.10 15.00
CA ARG A 137 7.97 -6.09 14.24
C ARG A 137 7.85 -6.92 12.98
N PHE A 138 8.82 -6.84 12.10
CA PHE A 138 8.90 -7.68 10.91
C PHE A 138 8.84 -9.18 11.24
N GLU A 139 9.47 -9.61 12.33
CA GLU A 139 9.42 -11.01 12.77
C GLU A 139 8.00 -11.46 13.14
N ASP A 140 7.23 -10.59 13.80
CA ASP A 140 5.84 -10.87 14.17
C ASP A 140 4.94 -11.00 12.93
N VAL A 141 5.23 -10.24 11.86
CA VAL A 141 4.56 -10.39 10.56
C VAL A 141 4.93 -11.72 9.91
N ILE A 142 6.22 -12.09 9.92
CA ILE A 142 6.71 -13.39 9.40
C ILE A 142 5.96 -14.54 10.06
N ASP A 143 5.78 -14.52 11.38
CA ASP A 143 5.06 -15.55 12.13
C ASP A 143 3.58 -15.70 11.71
N LYS A 144 3.01 -14.69 11.05
CA LYS A 144 1.63 -14.69 10.55
C LYS A 144 1.51 -14.92 9.04
N LEU A 145 2.61 -15.04 8.29
CA LEU A 145 2.53 -15.25 6.83
C LEU A 145 1.80 -16.54 6.44
N ASP A 146 1.91 -17.59 7.24
CA ASP A 146 1.16 -18.84 7.00
C ASP A 146 -0.37 -18.63 7.16
N TYR A 147 -0.80 -17.72 8.03
CA TYR A 147 -2.20 -17.30 8.13
C TYR A 147 -2.64 -16.60 6.85
N LEU A 148 -1.88 -15.62 6.36
CA LEU A 148 -2.19 -14.89 5.12
C LEU A 148 -2.21 -15.82 3.91
N GLN A 149 -1.25 -16.76 3.83
CA GLN A 149 -1.21 -17.76 2.77
C GLN A 149 -2.46 -18.66 2.78
N LYS A 150 -2.88 -19.12 3.96
CA LYS A 150 -4.10 -19.93 4.12
C LYS A 150 -5.37 -19.14 3.81
N LEU A 151 -5.40 -17.86 4.14
CA LEU A 151 -6.49 -16.97 3.75
C LEU A 151 -6.58 -16.83 2.22
N GLY A 152 -5.46 -16.99 1.53
CA GLY A 152 -5.35 -16.94 0.07
C GLY A 152 -4.75 -15.64 -0.47
N ILE A 153 -4.26 -14.76 0.40
CA ILE A 153 -3.57 -13.52 0.05
C ILE A 153 -2.33 -13.82 -0.80
N ASN A 154 -2.06 -12.99 -1.79
CA ASN A 154 -0.91 -13.10 -2.67
C ASN A 154 -0.15 -11.78 -2.91
N ALA A 155 -0.53 -10.73 -2.22
CA ALA A 155 0.23 -9.49 -2.12
C ALA A 155 0.01 -8.87 -0.73
N VAL A 156 1.08 -8.41 -0.10
CA VAL A 156 1.05 -7.63 1.13
C VAL A 156 1.43 -6.20 0.79
N GLU A 157 0.57 -5.24 1.11
CA GLU A 157 0.87 -3.81 1.02
C GLU A 157 1.22 -3.31 2.42
N LEU A 158 2.50 -3.01 2.61
CA LEU A 158 3.01 -2.53 3.89
C LEU A 158 2.81 -1.02 3.99
N MET A 159 2.10 -0.55 5.02
CA MET A 159 2.12 0.86 5.41
C MET A 159 3.55 1.32 5.61
N PRO A 160 3.83 2.65 5.68
CA PRO A 160 5.18 3.17 5.57
C PRO A 160 6.19 2.50 6.51
N ILE A 161 7.32 2.07 5.93
CA ILE A 161 8.42 1.44 6.66
C ILE A 161 9.72 2.24 6.58
N GLN A 162 9.72 3.37 5.90
CA GLN A 162 10.84 4.32 5.90
C GLN A 162 10.95 4.96 7.28
N ASP A 163 12.18 5.30 7.70
CA ASP A 163 12.42 5.91 9.02
C ASP A 163 11.69 7.25 9.17
N TYR A 164 10.99 7.41 10.28
CA TYR A 164 10.18 8.57 10.63
C TYR A 164 10.32 8.95 12.12
N PRO A 165 9.95 10.18 12.53
CA PRO A 165 10.09 10.60 13.90
C PRO A 165 9.05 9.97 14.83
N GLY A 166 9.51 9.43 15.94
CA GLY A 166 8.66 8.81 16.95
C GLY A 166 8.28 7.37 16.60
N ASP A 167 7.88 6.63 17.62
CA ASP A 167 7.65 5.20 17.55
C ASP A 167 6.16 4.80 17.61
N LYS A 168 5.22 5.76 17.43
CA LYS A 168 3.79 5.53 17.68
C LYS A 168 2.88 5.96 16.52
N TYR A 169 3.44 6.34 15.38
CA TYR A 169 2.68 6.80 14.23
C TYR A 169 2.72 5.76 13.10
N TRP A 170 1.86 5.91 12.13
CA TRP A 170 1.79 5.06 10.94
C TRP A 170 2.95 5.22 9.94
N GLY A 171 3.77 6.28 10.13
CA GLY A 171 4.94 6.51 9.30
C GLY A 171 4.75 7.47 8.13
N TYR A 172 3.62 8.14 8.01
CA TYR A 172 3.34 9.09 6.92
C TYR A 172 4.09 10.43 7.04
N ASN A 173 5.27 10.41 7.67
CA ASN A 173 6.13 11.59 7.78
C ASN A 173 7.60 11.18 7.72
N PRO A 174 8.09 10.68 6.55
CA PRO A 174 9.42 10.11 6.44
C PRO A 174 10.50 11.17 6.65
N ARG A 175 11.52 10.80 7.44
CA ARG A 175 12.70 11.63 7.71
C ARG A 175 13.92 11.17 6.94
N HIS A 176 14.15 9.85 6.90
CA HIS A 176 15.29 9.24 6.21
C HIS A 176 14.79 8.22 5.17
N TYR A 177 14.76 8.64 3.91
CA TYR A 177 14.10 7.92 2.81
C TYR A 177 14.76 6.59 2.43
N PHE A 178 16.04 6.39 2.78
CA PHE A 178 16.79 5.16 2.49
C PHE A 178 16.92 4.23 3.70
N ALA A 179 16.47 4.64 4.86
CA ALA A 179 16.56 3.85 6.09
C ALA A 179 15.24 3.17 6.43
N VAL A 180 15.33 1.95 6.95
CA VAL A 180 14.18 1.22 7.51
C VAL A 180 13.86 1.77 8.90
N GLU A 181 12.57 1.88 9.24
CA GLU A 181 12.12 2.23 10.58
C GLU A 181 12.63 1.21 11.61
N SER A 182 13.52 1.66 12.48
CA SER A 182 14.28 0.79 13.38
C SER A 182 13.42 0.11 14.46
N SER A 183 12.25 0.67 14.79
CA SER A 183 11.32 0.05 15.75
C SER A 183 10.68 -1.23 15.19
N TYR A 184 10.64 -1.41 13.87
CA TYR A 184 10.15 -2.63 13.23
C TYR A 184 11.19 -3.74 13.12
N GLY A 185 12.47 -3.41 13.16
CA GLY A 185 13.58 -4.36 13.05
C GLY A 185 14.75 -3.81 12.26
N SER A 186 15.68 -4.69 11.93
CA SER A 186 16.87 -4.37 11.14
C SER A 186 16.59 -4.44 9.63
N THR A 187 17.57 -3.97 8.82
CA THR A 187 17.57 -4.16 7.36
C THR A 187 17.48 -5.64 6.97
N GLU A 188 18.20 -6.52 7.68
CA GLU A 188 18.17 -7.98 7.46
C GLU A 188 16.78 -8.57 7.80
N ASP A 189 16.10 -8.08 8.85
CA ASP A 189 14.75 -8.54 9.21
C ASP A 189 13.73 -8.16 8.14
N PHE A 190 13.85 -6.96 7.57
CA PHE A 190 12.97 -6.54 6.48
C PHE A 190 13.20 -7.35 5.20
N LYS A 191 14.46 -7.60 4.82
CA LYS A 191 14.78 -8.49 3.69
C LYS A 191 14.25 -9.91 3.94
N ARG A 192 14.36 -10.42 5.16
CA ARG A 192 13.80 -11.71 5.53
C ARG A 192 12.28 -11.76 5.38
N LEU A 193 11.57 -10.72 5.78
CA LEU A 193 10.12 -10.62 5.58
C LEU A 193 9.76 -10.73 4.09
N ILE A 194 10.45 -9.97 3.23
CA ILE A 194 10.20 -10.00 1.79
C ILE A 194 10.51 -11.39 1.20
N ASP A 195 11.65 -11.96 1.56
CA ASP A 195 12.09 -13.28 1.09
C ASP A 195 11.09 -14.39 1.51
N GLU A 196 10.56 -14.32 2.73
CA GLU A 196 9.53 -15.23 3.24
C GLU A 196 8.18 -15.05 2.53
N CYS A 197 7.84 -13.81 2.14
CA CYS A 197 6.68 -13.54 1.28
C CYS A 197 6.86 -14.16 -0.10
N HIS A 198 8.00 -13.93 -0.75
CA HIS A 198 8.34 -14.52 -2.05
C HIS A 198 8.34 -16.05 -2.00
N GLY A 199 8.87 -16.64 -0.91
CA GLY A 199 8.83 -18.09 -0.69
C GLY A 199 7.41 -18.69 -0.68
N ARG A 200 6.40 -17.88 -0.35
CA ARG A 200 4.98 -18.23 -0.35
C ARG A 200 4.23 -17.78 -1.60
N GLY A 201 4.92 -17.20 -2.59
CA GLY A 201 4.30 -16.65 -3.79
C GLY A 201 3.50 -15.37 -3.55
N MET A 202 3.89 -14.58 -2.56
CA MET A 202 3.29 -13.29 -2.24
C MET A 202 4.21 -12.16 -2.69
N ARG A 203 3.66 -11.13 -3.35
CA ARG A 203 4.33 -9.86 -3.60
C ARG A 203 4.38 -9.01 -2.34
N VAL A 204 5.36 -8.13 -2.26
CA VAL A 204 5.44 -7.08 -1.25
C VAL A 204 5.36 -5.73 -1.94
N LEU A 205 4.31 -4.99 -1.65
CA LEU A 205 4.11 -3.59 -2.05
C LEU A 205 4.48 -2.71 -0.87
N MET A 206 5.06 -1.55 -1.14
CA MET A 206 5.48 -0.60 -0.12
C MET A 206 4.73 0.71 -0.30
N ASP A 207 4.12 1.20 0.77
CA ASP A 207 3.54 2.54 0.80
C ASP A 207 4.65 3.58 0.95
N CYS A 208 4.71 4.54 0.02
CA CYS A 208 5.77 5.53 -0.06
C CYS A 208 5.22 6.95 -0.15
N ILE A 209 5.73 7.80 0.73
CA ILE A 209 5.36 9.21 0.79
C ILE A 209 6.39 10.02 0.01
N PHE A 210 5.99 10.52 -1.14
CA PHE A 210 6.83 11.34 -2.02
C PHE A 210 6.27 12.74 -2.29
N ASN A 211 5.10 13.08 -1.76
CA ASN A 211 4.61 14.46 -1.83
C ASN A 211 5.29 15.36 -0.78
N HIS A 212 5.55 14.85 0.42
CA HIS A 212 6.16 15.61 1.52
C HIS A 212 7.14 14.77 2.34
N GLY A 213 7.78 15.40 3.31
CA GLY A 213 8.62 14.74 4.30
C GLY A 213 8.55 15.42 5.67
N ASP A 214 9.25 14.85 6.64
CA ASP A 214 9.41 15.46 7.97
C ASP A 214 10.16 16.79 7.89
N THR A 215 9.79 17.75 8.75
CA THR A 215 10.43 19.07 8.81
C THR A 215 11.92 19.00 9.18
N GLU A 216 12.36 17.93 9.83
CA GLU A 216 13.73 17.68 10.24
C GLU A 216 14.50 16.77 9.26
N THR A 217 13.91 16.43 8.08
CA THR A 217 14.66 15.69 7.07
C THR A 217 15.95 16.43 6.69
N PRO A 218 17.08 15.76 6.48
CA PRO A 218 18.37 16.40 6.23
C PRO A 218 18.34 17.43 5.09
N LEU A 219 17.53 17.17 4.06
CA LEU A 219 17.42 18.05 2.88
C LEU A 219 16.90 19.44 3.22
N THR A 220 15.99 19.57 4.19
CA THR A 220 15.45 20.87 4.62
C THR A 220 16.54 21.75 5.23
N LYS A 221 17.49 21.15 5.98
CA LYS A 221 18.57 21.86 6.64
C LYS A 221 19.74 22.18 5.71
N ILE A 222 19.95 21.40 4.65
CA ILE A 222 20.98 21.64 3.65
C ILE A 222 20.62 22.88 2.83
N ASN A 223 19.49 22.83 2.15
CA ASN A 223 18.97 23.93 1.34
C ASN A 223 17.50 23.69 1.03
N PHE A 224 16.60 24.25 1.83
CA PHE A 224 15.16 24.02 1.70
C PHE A 224 14.66 24.29 0.27
N ASP A 225 14.93 25.50 -0.25
CA ASP A 225 14.40 25.94 -1.55
C ASP A 225 14.97 25.17 -2.75
N TYR A 226 15.99 24.34 -2.55
CA TYR A 226 16.53 23.49 -3.59
C TYR A 226 15.71 22.21 -3.80
N TRP A 227 15.04 21.73 -2.73
CA TRP A 227 14.32 20.46 -2.72
C TRP A 227 12.81 20.62 -2.62
N PHE A 228 12.35 21.66 -1.89
CA PHE A 228 10.97 21.80 -1.46
C PHE A 228 10.38 23.15 -1.90
N THR A 229 9.07 23.18 -2.11
CA THR A 229 8.33 24.43 -2.29
C THR A 229 7.99 25.07 -0.95
N ARG A 230 7.92 26.40 -0.90
CA ARG A 230 7.41 27.16 0.26
C ARG A 230 5.90 27.27 0.27
N GLU A 231 5.28 27.08 -0.88
CA GLU A 231 3.84 27.16 -1.05
C GLU A 231 3.31 25.76 -1.34
N PRO A 232 2.59 25.13 -0.39
CA PRO A 232 2.05 23.79 -0.59
C PRO A 232 1.06 23.76 -1.75
N SER A 233 0.99 22.63 -2.44
CA SER A 233 0.07 22.41 -3.56
C SER A 233 -1.39 22.50 -3.14
N ASP A 234 -1.68 22.09 -1.91
CA ASP A 234 -2.97 22.16 -1.25
C ASP A 234 -2.79 22.69 0.19
N PRO A 235 -3.01 24.01 0.43
CA PRO A 235 -2.81 24.58 1.77
C PRO A 235 -3.70 23.99 2.88
N ASP A 236 -4.83 23.39 2.52
CA ASP A 236 -5.74 22.76 3.47
C ASP A 236 -5.29 21.34 3.84
N ASN A 237 -4.38 20.73 3.05
CA ASN A 237 -3.85 19.38 3.21
C ASN A 237 -2.31 19.38 3.10
N SER A 238 -1.64 20.18 3.90
CA SER A 238 -0.18 20.23 3.98
C SER A 238 0.31 19.53 5.25
N TRP A 239 1.05 18.44 5.07
CA TRP A 239 1.53 17.60 6.19
C TRP A 239 3.02 17.80 6.49
N GLY A 240 3.74 18.53 5.62
CA GLY A 240 5.16 18.79 5.78
C GLY A 240 5.76 19.53 4.57
N PRO A 241 7.08 19.69 4.50
CA PRO A 241 7.76 20.21 3.32
C PRO A 241 7.44 19.38 2.07
N GLU A 242 6.81 19.99 1.06
CA GLU A 242 6.48 19.34 -0.20
C GLU A 242 7.61 19.44 -1.20
N PHE A 243 7.99 18.33 -1.86
CA PHE A 243 8.99 18.32 -2.90
C PHE A 243 8.61 19.21 -4.09
N ASP A 244 9.58 20.02 -4.57
CA ASP A 244 9.41 20.85 -5.77
C ASP A 244 9.76 20.03 -7.03
N TYR A 245 8.75 19.38 -7.60
CA TYR A 245 8.90 18.57 -8.82
C TYR A 245 8.99 19.40 -10.10
N ASP A 246 8.73 20.71 -10.04
CA ASP A 246 8.84 21.59 -11.20
C ASP A 246 10.22 22.25 -11.30
N ARG A 247 11.01 22.18 -10.22
CA ARG A 247 12.33 22.79 -10.18
C ARG A 247 13.29 22.10 -11.14
N TYR A 248 13.99 22.93 -11.92
CA TYR A 248 15.08 22.53 -12.81
C TYR A 248 16.34 23.33 -12.53
N ASP A 249 17.44 22.63 -12.35
CA ASP A 249 18.75 23.25 -12.16
C ASP A 249 19.48 23.35 -13.50
N GLU A 250 19.49 24.56 -14.09
CA GLU A 250 20.11 24.82 -15.39
C GLU A 250 21.64 24.62 -15.39
N ASN A 251 22.32 24.78 -14.24
CA ASN A 251 23.76 24.64 -14.13
C ASN A 251 24.20 23.17 -14.13
N LEU A 252 23.41 22.32 -13.50
CA LEU A 252 23.68 20.89 -13.36
C LEU A 252 22.87 20.03 -14.34
N ASP A 253 21.93 20.65 -15.10
CA ASP A 253 21.06 19.98 -16.07
C ASP A 253 20.27 18.84 -15.44
N LEU A 254 19.64 19.09 -14.29
CA LEU A 254 18.86 18.09 -13.55
C LEU A 254 17.65 18.68 -12.82
N LYS A 255 16.70 17.83 -12.48
CA LYS A 255 15.57 18.12 -11.58
C LYS A 255 15.84 17.50 -10.20
N PRO A 256 16.16 18.29 -9.15
CA PRO A 256 16.65 17.73 -7.89
C PRO A 256 15.72 16.71 -7.24
N ALA A 257 14.42 17.03 -7.12
CA ALA A 257 13.46 16.14 -6.51
C ALA A 257 13.27 14.84 -7.32
N TRP A 258 13.30 14.91 -8.68
CA TRP A 258 13.20 13.72 -9.52
C TRP A 258 14.38 12.77 -9.29
N GLU A 259 15.61 13.31 -9.30
CA GLU A 259 16.81 12.49 -9.10
C GLU A 259 16.81 11.83 -7.72
N PHE A 260 16.51 12.60 -6.66
CA PHE A 260 16.50 12.06 -5.31
C PHE A 260 15.44 10.97 -5.13
N VAL A 261 14.19 11.26 -5.50
CA VAL A 261 13.09 10.28 -5.37
C VAL A 261 13.30 9.09 -6.32
N GLY A 262 13.88 9.32 -7.51
CA GLY A 262 14.29 8.25 -8.42
C GLY A 262 15.34 7.31 -7.79
N ASP A 263 16.34 7.87 -7.09
CA ASP A 263 17.33 7.08 -6.34
C ASP A 263 16.67 6.29 -5.20
N VAL A 264 15.74 6.91 -4.47
CA VAL A 264 14.97 6.22 -3.41
C VAL A 264 14.20 5.02 -3.98
N VAL A 265 13.45 5.22 -5.06
CA VAL A 265 12.64 4.14 -5.68
C VAL A 265 13.54 3.01 -6.19
N ARG A 266 14.64 3.34 -6.91
CA ARG A 266 15.60 2.32 -7.35
C ARG A 266 16.19 1.54 -6.19
N PHE A 267 16.56 2.23 -5.11
CA PHE A 267 17.13 1.60 -3.92
C PHE A 267 16.19 0.56 -3.30
N TRP A 268 14.92 0.89 -3.07
CA TRP A 268 13.97 -0.05 -2.48
C TRP A 268 13.71 -1.26 -3.40
N ILE A 269 13.76 -1.06 -4.71
CA ILE A 269 13.56 -2.16 -5.67
C ILE A 269 14.81 -3.03 -5.79
N GLU A 270 15.99 -2.42 -5.95
CA GLU A 270 17.24 -3.17 -6.24
C GLU A 270 17.86 -3.79 -4.99
N GLU A 271 17.68 -3.14 -3.82
CA GLU A 271 18.26 -3.62 -2.56
C GLU A 271 17.30 -4.50 -1.76
N TYR A 272 16.01 -4.14 -1.73
CA TYR A 272 15.01 -4.87 -0.95
C TYR A 272 14.07 -5.73 -1.77
N HIS A 273 14.15 -5.66 -3.10
CA HIS A 273 13.37 -6.50 -4.00
C HIS A 273 11.85 -6.37 -3.84
N ILE A 274 11.35 -5.19 -3.47
CA ILE A 274 9.91 -4.92 -3.43
C ILE A 274 9.28 -5.07 -4.81
N ASP A 275 7.99 -5.42 -4.87
CA ASP A 275 7.28 -5.77 -6.10
C ASP A 275 6.24 -4.74 -6.52
N GLY A 276 6.12 -3.64 -5.78
CA GLY A 276 5.23 -2.54 -6.08
C GLY A 276 5.34 -1.38 -5.12
N ILE A 277 4.78 -0.26 -5.52
CA ILE A 277 4.70 0.96 -4.72
C ILE A 277 3.28 1.51 -4.77
N ARG A 278 2.73 1.83 -3.58
CA ARG A 278 1.61 2.75 -3.43
C ARG A 278 2.19 4.15 -3.21
N TYR A 279 1.84 5.07 -4.09
CA TYR A 279 2.22 6.49 -3.99
C TYR A 279 1.17 7.21 -3.16
N ASP A 280 1.53 7.52 -1.91
CA ASP A 280 0.73 8.28 -0.97
C ASP A 280 0.44 9.68 -1.47
N ALA A 281 -0.76 10.18 -1.20
CA ALA A 281 -1.19 11.55 -1.52
C ALA A 281 -0.77 12.00 -2.94
N ALA A 282 -0.93 11.12 -3.92
CA ALA A 282 -0.45 11.32 -5.29
C ALA A 282 -1.07 12.55 -5.97
N LYS A 283 -2.23 13.00 -5.52
CA LYS A 283 -2.85 14.25 -5.98
C LYS A 283 -2.00 15.47 -5.61
N GLN A 284 -1.43 15.48 -4.41
CA GLN A 284 -0.61 16.57 -3.89
C GLN A 284 0.81 16.61 -4.51
N ILE A 285 1.27 15.51 -5.11
CA ILE A 285 2.47 15.53 -5.97
C ILE A 285 2.28 16.51 -7.15
N ALA A 286 1.05 16.65 -7.64
CA ALA A 286 0.60 17.64 -8.62
C ALA A 286 1.40 17.67 -9.95
N ASN A 287 2.28 16.70 -10.23
CA ASN A 287 3.12 16.63 -11.43
C ASN A 287 2.98 15.27 -12.13
N ARG A 288 2.14 15.21 -13.18
CA ARG A 288 1.86 13.96 -13.91
C ARG A 288 3.05 13.46 -14.73
N ASP A 289 3.92 14.36 -15.18
CA ASP A 289 5.11 13.97 -15.93
C ASP A 289 6.09 13.26 -14.99
N PHE A 290 6.25 13.77 -13.77
CA PHE A 290 7.01 13.07 -12.73
C PHE A 290 6.41 11.69 -12.42
N MET A 291 5.10 11.60 -12.21
CA MET A 291 4.45 10.32 -11.92
C MET A 291 4.65 9.30 -13.06
N SER A 292 4.57 9.74 -14.31
CA SER A 292 4.85 8.89 -15.48
C SER A 292 6.31 8.44 -15.51
N TRP A 293 7.23 9.36 -15.24
CA TRP A 293 8.66 9.07 -15.24
C TRP A 293 9.04 8.12 -14.11
N ILE A 294 8.60 8.37 -12.87
CA ILE A 294 8.95 7.53 -11.71
C ILE A 294 8.38 6.11 -11.84
N SER A 295 7.16 5.96 -12.37
CA SER A 295 6.57 4.65 -12.67
C SER A 295 7.42 3.88 -13.70
N GLN A 296 7.97 4.55 -14.71
CA GLN A 296 8.88 3.94 -15.67
C GLN A 296 10.22 3.57 -15.02
N GLN A 297 10.80 4.44 -14.18
CA GLN A 297 12.02 4.13 -13.44
C GLN A 297 11.84 2.89 -12.56
N ALA A 298 10.72 2.80 -11.83
CA ALA A 298 10.40 1.65 -11.01
C ALA A 298 10.32 0.34 -11.82
N LYS A 299 9.62 0.36 -12.96
CA LYS A 299 9.53 -0.81 -13.86
C LYS A 299 10.88 -1.19 -14.48
N GLN A 300 11.74 -0.21 -14.77
CA GLN A 300 13.09 -0.47 -15.27
C GLN A 300 13.98 -1.11 -14.19
N ALA A 301 13.92 -0.62 -12.95
CA ALA A 301 14.66 -1.18 -11.82
C ALA A 301 14.20 -2.61 -11.49
N ALA A 302 12.90 -2.88 -11.56
CA ALA A 302 12.34 -4.22 -11.35
C ALA A 302 12.72 -5.23 -12.46
N ALA A 303 13.25 -4.75 -13.58
CA ALA A 303 13.69 -5.55 -14.72
C ALA A 303 12.58 -6.48 -15.28
N MET A 304 12.74 -7.80 -15.12
CA MET A 304 11.76 -8.78 -15.62
C MET A 304 10.71 -9.20 -14.59
N LYS A 305 10.82 -8.74 -13.34
CA LYS A 305 9.83 -9.06 -12.30
C LYS A 305 8.54 -8.24 -12.55
N PRO A 306 7.36 -8.81 -12.31
CA PRO A 306 6.14 -8.03 -12.35
C PRO A 306 6.19 -6.94 -11.25
N PHE A 307 5.99 -5.70 -11.64
CA PHE A 307 5.97 -4.55 -10.73
C PHE A 307 4.65 -3.80 -10.83
N PHE A 308 4.16 -3.30 -9.69
CA PHE A 308 2.85 -2.67 -9.62
C PHE A 308 2.93 -1.28 -8.98
N ASN A 309 2.64 -0.25 -9.78
CA ASN A 309 2.56 1.14 -9.30
C ASN A 309 1.09 1.51 -9.10
N THR A 310 0.70 1.81 -7.88
CA THR A 310 -0.65 2.28 -7.56
C THR A 310 -0.62 3.64 -6.88
N ALA A 311 -1.63 4.46 -7.10
CA ALA A 311 -1.71 5.80 -6.54
C ALA A 311 -2.92 5.94 -5.62
N GLU A 312 -2.70 6.55 -4.47
CA GLU A 312 -3.78 7.19 -3.75
C GLU A 312 -4.01 8.59 -4.33
N TYR A 313 -5.13 8.78 -5.00
CA TYR A 313 -5.48 10.05 -5.63
C TYR A 313 -6.96 10.33 -5.34
N ILE A 314 -7.23 11.15 -4.33
CA ILE A 314 -8.60 11.38 -3.83
C ILE A 314 -9.04 12.83 -4.08
N PRO A 315 -10.23 13.05 -4.70
CA PRO A 315 -11.08 12.06 -5.36
C PRO A 315 -10.35 11.40 -6.55
N GLU A 316 -10.66 10.14 -6.81
CA GLU A 316 -9.96 9.34 -7.82
C GLU A 316 -10.02 9.94 -9.24
N ASP A 317 -8.94 9.75 -10.00
CA ASP A 317 -8.86 10.13 -11.42
C ASP A 317 -8.54 8.91 -12.29
N PRO A 318 -9.52 8.33 -12.97
CA PRO A 318 -9.32 7.21 -13.86
C PRO A 318 -8.31 7.45 -15.00
N ASN A 319 -8.03 8.73 -15.34
CA ASN A 319 -7.02 9.04 -16.35
C ASN A 319 -5.59 8.88 -15.86
N LEU A 320 -5.40 8.65 -14.56
CA LEU A 320 -4.08 8.39 -13.98
C LEU A 320 -3.67 6.93 -14.11
N ALA A 321 -4.64 6.01 -14.19
CA ALA A 321 -4.45 4.58 -14.01
C ALA A 321 -4.79 3.77 -15.27
N GLY A 322 -3.91 2.86 -15.69
CA GLY A 322 -4.09 1.94 -16.80
C GLY A 322 -2.91 1.84 -17.75
N TYR A 323 -3.08 1.12 -18.84
CA TYR A 323 -2.02 0.90 -19.82
C TYR A 323 -1.59 2.19 -20.50
N GLY A 324 -0.30 2.49 -20.41
CA GLY A 324 0.28 3.72 -21.00
C GLY A 324 -0.06 5.00 -20.24
N LYS A 325 -0.72 4.89 -19.10
CA LYS A 325 -0.99 6.00 -18.17
C LYS A 325 0.12 6.10 -17.10
N PRO A 326 0.15 7.17 -16.30
CA PRO A 326 1.17 7.35 -15.26
C PRO A 326 1.31 6.17 -14.31
N MET A 327 0.19 5.61 -13.84
CA MET A 327 0.16 4.51 -12.87
C MET A 327 -0.55 3.29 -13.44
N ASP A 328 -0.32 2.12 -12.85
CA ASP A 328 -1.04 0.90 -13.21
C ASP A 328 -2.46 0.91 -12.65
N ALA A 329 -2.63 1.37 -11.40
CA ALA A 329 -3.90 1.45 -10.72
C ALA A 329 -4.04 2.72 -9.87
N CYS A 330 -5.29 3.00 -9.46
CA CYS A 330 -5.63 4.02 -8.49
C CYS A 330 -6.55 3.42 -7.42
N TRP A 331 -6.42 3.88 -6.18
CA TRP A 331 -7.36 3.55 -5.13
C TRP A 331 -8.76 4.05 -5.48
N HIS A 332 -9.77 3.20 -5.25
CA HIS A 332 -11.14 3.38 -5.74
C HIS A 332 -12.06 3.84 -4.60
N GLU A 333 -11.89 5.09 -4.18
CA GLU A 333 -12.60 5.68 -3.05
C GLU A 333 -14.13 5.62 -3.21
N SER A 334 -14.65 5.85 -4.40
CA SER A 334 -16.09 5.76 -4.65
C SER A 334 -16.64 4.34 -4.50
N PHE A 335 -15.82 3.29 -4.72
CA PHE A 335 -16.23 1.92 -4.40
C PHE A 335 -16.44 1.74 -2.90
N TYR A 336 -15.48 2.20 -2.08
CA TYR A 336 -15.63 2.19 -0.62
C TYR A 336 -16.92 2.89 -0.20
N GLN A 337 -17.13 4.12 -0.66
CA GLN A 337 -18.30 4.92 -0.29
C GLN A 337 -19.62 4.24 -0.68
N GLN A 338 -19.73 3.72 -1.89
CA GLN A 338 -20.93 3.05 -2.36
C GLN A 338 -21.13 1.69 -1.69
N ALA A 339 -20.09 0.87 -1.56
CA ALA A 339 -20.20 -0.43 -0.90
C ALA A 339 -20.64 -0.28 0.56
N LEU A 340 -20.00 0.62 1.31
CA LEU A 340 -20.31 0.87 2.71
C LEU A 340 -21.73 1.41 2.89
N LYS A 341 -22.14 2.39 2.08
CA LYS A 341 -23.49 2.96 2.07
C LYS A 341 -24.58 1.88 1.96
N HIS A 342 -24.37 0.92 1.06
CA HIS A 342 -25.33 -0.17 0.83
C HIS A 342 -25.24 -1.27 1.90
N VAL A 343 -24.06 -1.62 2.37
CA VAL A 343 -23.85 -2.55 3.47
C VAL A 343 -24.49 -2.02 4.76
N CYS A 344 -24.34 -0.73 5.03
CA CYS A 344 -24.97 -0.08 6.18
C CYS A 344 -26.49 0.12 6.01
N GLY A 345 -26.98 0.12 4.79
CA GLY A 345 -28.41 0.32 4.50
C GLY A 345 -28.86 1.80 4.61
N ASP A 346 -27.93 2.74 4.41
CA ASP A 346 -28.21 4.17 4.54
C ASP A 346 -29.16 4.65 3.43
N GLU A 347 -28.75 4.60 2.17
CA GLU A 347 -29.55 4.98 1.03
C GLU A 347 -29.29 4.00 -0.12
N PHE A 348 -30.34 3.60 -0.83
CA PHE A 348 -30.19 2.76 -2.01
C PHE A 348 -29.94 3.59 -3.26
N ASP A 349 -28.71 3.51 -3.79
CA ASP A 349 -28.27 4.18 -5.01
C ASP A 349 -27.82 3.14 -6.03
N LEU A 350 -28.77 2.62 -6.79
CA LEU A 350 -28.52 1.57 -7.78
C LEU A 350 -27.50 2.01 -8.84
N ASN A 351 -27.56 3.25 -9.31
CA ASN A 351 -26.68 3.73 -10.37
C ASN A 351 -25.25 3.93 -9.86
N GLY A 352 -25.07 4.54 -8.70
CA GLY A 352 -23.76 4.66 -8.06
C GLY A 352 -23.13 3.30 -7.79
N LEU A 353 -23.92 2.36 -7.28
CA LEU A 353 -23.45 0.99 -7.02
C LEU A 353 -22.98 0.28 -8.30
N LYS A 354 -23.75 0.36 -9.39
CA LYS A 354 -23.39 -0.25 -10.68
C LYS A 354 -22.12 0.36 -11.26
N GLN A 355 -21.97 1.69 -11.18
CA GLN A 355 -20.78 2.38 -11.65
C GLN A 355 -19.51 1.95 -10.89
N THR A 356 -19.63 1.65 -9.61
CA THR A 356 -18.47 1.22 -8.81
C THR A 356 -18.19 -0.27 -8.90
N ILE A 357 -19.21 -1.13 -9.03
CA ILE A 357 -19.02 -2.56 -9.30
C ILE A 357 -18.37 -2.77 -10.69
N ASP A 358 -18.75 -1.98 -11.69
CA ASP A 358 -18.10 -1.92 -13.00
C ASP A 358 -17.32 -0.60 -13.15
N CYS A 359 -16.10 -0.56 -12.64
CA CYS A 359 -15.26 0.64 -12.65
C CYS A 359 -15.05 1.24 -14.05
N LYS A 360 -15.28 0.48 -15.12
CA LYS A 360 -15.23 1.00 -16.51
C LYS A 360 -16.29 2.07 -16.75
N GLN A 361 -17.42 2.04 -16.05
CA GLN A 361 -18.44 3.08 -16.17
C GLN A 361 -17.97 4.43 -15.60
N GLN A 362 -16.93 4.44 -14.79
CA GLN A 362 -16.27 5.64 -14.27
C GLN A 362 -15.05 6.07 -15.10
N GLY A 363 -14.70 5.30 -16.14
CA GLY A 363 -13.59 5.61 -17.04
C GLY A 363 -12.28 4.85 -16.75
N TYR A 364 -12.27 3.91 -15.83
CA TYR A 364 -11.17 2.96 -15.66
C TYR A 364 -11.10 1.98 -16.85
N GLU A 365 -9.92 1.45 -17.12
CA GLU A 365 -9.73 0.53 -18.24
C GLU A 365 -10.25 -0.89 -17.95
N GLY A 366 -10.24 -1.30 -16.68
CA GLY A 366 -10.70 -2.62 -16.27
C GLY A 366 -10.09 -3.10 -14.97
N THR A 367 -9.96 -4.41 -14.85
CA THR A 367 -9.66 -5.13 -13.61
C THR A 367 -8.39 -4.64 -12.91
N THR A 368 -7.34 -4.30 -13.63
CA THR A 368 -6.04 -3.95 -13.03
C THR A 368 -5.85 -2.46 -12.74
N SER A 369 -6.83 -1.62 -13.08
CA SER A 369 -6.68 -0.16 -12.98
C SER A 369 -7.38 0.47 -11.75
N ALA A 370 -8.17 -0.30 -11.01
CA ALA A 370 -8.86 0.15 -9.79
C ALA A 370 -8.58 -0.79 -8.62
N ILE A 371 -8.23 -0.22 -7.46
CA ILE A 371 -8.07 -0.96 -6.19
C ILE A 371 -9.34 -0.78 -5.38
N ASN A 372 -10.14 -1.83 -5.28
CA ASN A 372 -11.39 -1.83 -4.53
C ASN A 372 -11.14 -2.18 -3.07
N TYR A 373 -11.75 -1.46 -2.15
CA TYR A 373 -11.70 -1.73 -0.71
C TYR A 373 -13.02 -1.33 -0.03
N ILE A 374 -13.31 -1.91 1.11
CA ILE A 374 -14.46 -1.58 1.97
C ILE A 374 -14.03 -1.08 3.35
N SER A 375 -12.73 -1.07 3.60
CA SER A 375 -12.02 -0.50 4.74
C SER A 375 -10.55 -0.40 4.36
N CYS A 376 -9.83 0.59 4.90
CA CYS A 376 -8.38 0.76 4.81
C CYS A 376 -7.90 1.49 6.07
N HIS A 377 -6.61 1.79 6.17
CA HIS A 377 -6.07 2.49 7.33
C HIS A 377 -6.70 3.88 7.58
N ASP A 378 -7.14 4.60 6.52
CA ASP A 378 -7.80 5.93 6.63
C ASP A 378 -9.29 5.84 6.99
N HIS A 379 -9.87 4.64 7.01
CA HIS A 379 -11.28 4.42 7.24
C HIS A 379 -11.54 3.43 8.36
N LYS A 380 -12.64 3.62 9.07
CA LYS A 380 -13.06 2.67 10.12
C LYS A 380 -13.26 1.26 9.55
N TYR A 381 -13.04 0.27 10.38
CA TYR A 381 -13.44 -1.11 10.08
C TYR A 381 -14.92 -1.21 9.74
N THR A 382 -15.27 -2.11 8.83
CA THR A 382 -16.67 -2.36 8.44
C THR A 382 -17.56 -2.63 9.66
N MET A 383 -17.07 -3.39 10.63
CA MET A 383 -17.82 -3.70 11.86
C MET A 383 -18.02 -2.46 12.74
N ALA A 384 -17.06 -1.54 12.81
CA ALA A 384 -17.20 -0.28 13.52
C ALA A 384 -18.25 0.63 12.86
N GLU A 385 -18.24 0.74 11.53
CA GLU A 385 -19.23 1.49 10.77
C GLU A 385 -20.66 0.96 10.96
N LEU A 386 -20.82 -0.35 11.00
CA LEU A 386 -22.10 -1.00 11.33
C LEU A 386 -22.50 -0.70 12.77
N GLY A 387 -21.56 -0.75 13.72
CA GLY A 387 -21.78 -0.43 15.13
C GLY A 387 -22.26 1.00 15.34
N ASP A 388 -21.70 1.98 14.63
CA ASP A 388 -22.12 3.39 14.69
C ASP A 388 -23.59 3.58 14.24
N ARG A 389 -24.11 2.65 13.46
CA ARG A 389 -25.51 2.62 13.00
C ARG A 389 -26.40 1.68 13.84
N ALA A 390 -25.90 1.26 15.01
CA ALA A 390 -26.56 0.33 15.91
C ALA A 390 -26.90 -1.04 15.28
N ILE A 391 -26.07 -1.51 14.35
CA ILE A 391 -26.18 -2.83 13.71
C ILE A 391 -25.12 -3.74 14.35
N PHE A 392 -25.56 -4.78 15.07
CA PHE A 392 -24.69 -5.63 15.89
C PHE A 392 -24.95 -7.11 15.65
N ALA A 393 -24.10 -7.96 16.23
CA ALA A 393 -24.22 -9.41 16.27
C ALA A 393 -24.46 -10.04 14.88
N ASP A 394 -25.36 -10.98 14.74
CA ASP A 394 -25.61 -11.73 13.51
C ASP A 394 -25.92 -10.83 12.30
N GLU A 395 -26.63 -9.72 12.53
CA GLU A 395 -26.95 -8.78 11.46
C GLU A 395 -25.69 -8.06 10.95
N ALA A 396 -24.76 -7.70 11.81
CA ALA A 396 -23.49 -7.08 11.43
C ALA A 396 -22.63 -8.07 10.62
N PHE A 397 -22.47 -9.29 11.10
CA PHE A 397 -21.71 -10.33 10.38
C PHE A 397 -22.33 -10.67 9.01
N LYS A 398 -23.65 -10.72 8.92
CA LYS A 398 -24.36 -10.93 7.66
C LYS A 398 -24.04 -9.82 6.65
N ARG A 399 -24.07 -8.55 7.09
CA ARG A 399 -23.78 -7.41 6.23
C ARG A 399 -22.28 -7.31 5.89
N ALA A 400 -21.38 -7.67 6.79
CA ALA A 400 -19.97 -7.79 6.49
C ALA A 400 -19.70 -8.82 5.39
N LYS A 401 -20.41 -9.98 5.40
CA LYS A 401 -20.35 -10.97 4.32
C LYS A 401 -20.86 -10.44 2.98
N LEU A 402 -21.92 -9.63 2.99
CA LEU A 402 -22.41 -8.96 1.77
C LEU A 402 -21.33 -8.03 1.20
N GLY A 403 -20.68 -7.24 2.06
CA GLY A 403 -19.54 -6.39 1.67
C GLY A 403 -18.39 -7.20 1.07
N ALA A 404 -18.06 -8.34 1.66
CA ALA A 404 -17.03 -9.24 1.15
C ALA A 404 -17.36 -9.78 -0.26
N VAL A 405 -18.65 -10.11 -0.53
CA VAL A 405 -19.07 -10.53 -1.89
C VAL A 405 -18.89 -9.39 -2.88
N LEU A 406 -19.32 -8.16 -2.55
CA LEU A 406 -19.11 -6.98 -3.41
C LEU A 406 -17.63 -6.82 -3.73
N LEU A 407 -16.77 -6.83 -2.72
CA LEU A 407 -15.32 -6.65 -2.86
C LEU A 407 -14.70 -7.70 -3.79
N MET A 408 -15.02 -8.97 -3.58
CA MET A 408 -14.38 -10.08 -4.30
C MET A 408 -14.94 -10.32 -5.70
N THR A 409 -16.13 -9.79 -6.02
CA THR A 409 -16.80 -10.05 -7.30
C THR A 409 -16.89 -8.83 -8.23
N ALA A 410 -16.63 -7.62 -7.73
CA ALA A 410 -16.55 -6.40 -8.55
C ALA A 410 -15.36 -6.44 -9.55
N VAL A 411 -15.42 -5.57 -10.57
CA VAL A 411 -14.30 -5.32 -11.48
C VAL A 411 -13.29 -4.44 -10.76
N GLY A 412 -12.08 -4.93 -10.58
CA GLY A 412 -11.00 -4.27 -9.85
C GLY A 412 -10.14 -5.29 -9.11
N ILE A 413 -9.06 -4.83 -8.51
CA ILE A 413 -8.21 -5.61 -7.59
C ILE A 413 -8.74 -5.41 -6.17
N PRO A 414 -9.07 -6.49 -5.42
CA PRO A 414 -9.53 -6.34 -4.06
C PRO A 414 -8.36 -6.08 -3.10
N LEU A 415 -8.57 -5.13 -2.18
CA LEU A 415 -7.71 -4.86 -1.04
C LEU A 415 -8.49 -5.13 0.24
N VAL A 416 -7.88 -5.87 1.15
CA VAL A 416 -8.41 -6.20 2.48
C VAL A 416 -7.54 -5.53 3.53
N TRP A 417 -8.11 -4.68 4.35
CA TRP A 417 -7.44 -4.09 5.51
C TRP A 417 -7.29 -5.13 6.62
N MET A 418 -6.11 -5.18 7.26
CA MET A 418 -5.78 -6.17 8.29
C MET A 418 -6.87 -6.27 9.36
N GLY A 419 -7.36 -7.50 9.61
CA GLY A 419 -8.39 -7.76 10.60
C GLY A 419 -9.83 -7.60 10.12
N ASN A 420 -10.08 -6.91 9.01
CA ASN A 420 -11.43 -6.74 8.47
C ASN A 420 -12.08 -8.08 8.08
N GLU A 421 -11.27 -9.05 7.66
CA GLU A 421 -11.72 -10.39 7.24
C GLU A 421 -12.24 -11.25 8.38
N PHE A 422 -11.94 -10.92 9.61
CA PHE A 422 -12.50 -11.59 10.78
C PHE A 422 -13.32 -10.67 11.70
N GLY A 423 -13.58 -9.43 11.26
CA GLY A 423 -14.49 -8.53 11.94
C GLY A 423 -13.85 -7.76 13.10
N GLU A 424 -12.60 -7.33 12.94
CA GLU A 424 -12.01 -6.30 13.80
C GLU A 424 -12.89 -5.05 13.79
N TYR A 425 -12.98 -4.38 14.92
CA TYR A 425 -13.85 -3.21 15.09
C TYR A 425 -13.24 -2.07 15.93
N ASN A 426 -12.00 -2.26 16.39
CA ASN A 426 -11.37 -1.26 17.26
C ASN A 426 -11.23 0.07 16.51
N PRO A 427 -11.82 1.16 17.03
CA PRO A 427 -11.75 2.47 16.38
C PRO A 427 -10.42 3.20 16.59
N GLU A 428 -9.55 2.70 17.47
CA GLU A 428 -8.27 3.35 17.76
C GLU A 428 -7.21 2.88 16.76
N GLU A 429 -6.82 3.77 15.89
CA GLU A 429 -5.98 3.57 14.70
C GLU A 429 -4.55 3.07 15.01
N GLU A 430 -4.08 3.22 16.25
CA GLU A 430 -2.71 2.86 16.66
C GLU A 430 -2.63 1.56 17.49
N ILE A 431 -3.76 0.87 17.70
CA ILE A 431 -3.81 -0.35 18.51
C ILE A 431 -3.63 -1.58 17.63
N ALA A 432 -2.91 -2.57 18.16
CA ALA A 432 -2.79 -3.87 17.52
C ALA A 432 -4.17 -4.53 17.36
N ILE A 433 -4.40 -5.17 16.19
CA ILE A 433 -5.62 -5.93 15.97
C ILE A 433 -5.78 -7.06 16.99
N ASP A 434 -7.03 -7.31 17.38
CA ASP A 434 -7.34 -8.31 18.42
C ASP A 434 -7.51 -9.71 17.82
N TRP A 435 -6.41 -10.46 17.75
CA TRP A 435 -6.42 -11.85 17.29
C TRP A 435 -7.29 -12.79 18.13
N THR A 436 -7.67 -12.40 19.37
CA THR A 436 -8.55 -13.23 20.22
C THR A 436 -9.98 -13.27 19.71
N LEU A 437 -10.38 -12.33 18.84
CA LEU A 437 -11.67 -12.37 18.17
C LEU A 437 -11.86 -13.69 17.39
N LEU A 438 -10.78 -14.29 16.89
CA LEU A 438 -10.83 -15.59 16.23
C LEU A 438 -11.15 -16.78 17.16
N GLU A 439 -11.28 -16.56 18.46
CA GLU A 439 -11.82 -17.58 19.38
C GLU A 439 -13.35 -17.66 19.32
N ASN A 440 -14.03 -16.68 18.72
CA ASN A 440 -15.49 -16.65 18.58
C ASN A 440 -15.94 -17.27 17.25
N ASP A 441 -17.01 -18.04 17.29
CA ASP A 441 -17.55 -18.75 16.11
C ASP A 441 -17.94 -17.80 14.97
N SER A 442 -18.56 -16.65 15.26
CA SER A 442 -18.96 -15.67 14.23
C SER A 442 -17.79 -15.03 13.50
N ASN A 443 -16.68 -14.75 14.23
CA ASN A 443 -15.46 -14.21 13.64
C ASN A 443 -14.73 -15.27 12.79
N GLN A 444 -14.70 -16.53 13.26
CA GLN A 444 -14.16 -17.64 12.46
C GLN A 444 -14.98 -17.87 11.20
N ASP A 445 -16.30 -17.79 11.29
CA ASP A 445 -17.20 -17.96 10.15
C ASP A 445 -17.03 -16.84 9.11
N LEU A 446 -16.90 -15.57 9.55
CA LEU A 446 -16.60 -14.45 8.65
C LEU A 446 -15.24 -14.64 7.97
N ARG A 447 -14.18 -14.99 8.72
CA ARG A 447 -12.87 -15.30 8.17
C ARG A 447 -12.93 -16.45 7.16
N GLY A 448 -13.67 -17.52 7.49
CA GLY A 448 -13.89 -18.65 6.58
C GLY A 448 -14.60 -18.24 5.30
N TYR A 449 -15.55 -17.32 5.40
CA TYR A 449 -16.27 -16.76 4.26
C TYR A 449 -15.37 -15.93 3.34
N TYR A 450 -14.52 -15.05 3.91
CA TYR A 450 -13.49 -14.32 3.15
C TYR A 450 -12.54 -15.29 2.44
N GLN A 451 -12.03 -16.28 3.15
CA GLN A 451 -11.14 -17.30 2.58
C GLN A 451 -11.81 -18.04 1.40
N GLY A 452 -13.07 -18.39 1.54
CA GLY A 452 -13.84 -19.03 0.47
C GLY A 452 -14.00 -18.13 -0.75
N LEU A 453 -14.36 -16.85 -0.57
CA LEU A 453 -14.49 -15.88 -1.67
C LEU A 453 -13.15 -15.59 -2.35
N ILE A 454 -12.07 -15.49 -1.59
CA ILE A 454 -10.72 -15.31 -2.11
C ILE A 454 -10.32 -16.50 -3.00
N ASN A 455 -10.56 -17.73 -2.52
CA ASN A 455 -10.30 -18.94 -3.31
C ASN A 455 -11.20 -18.99 -4.57
N LEU A 456 -12.49 -18.65 -4.44
CA LEU A 456 -13.38 -18.55 -5.57
C LEU A 456 -12.86 -17.60 -6.65
N ARG A 457 -12.34 -16.42 -6.26
CA ARG A 457 -11.75 -15.46 -7.18
C ARG A 457 -10.47 -15.98 -7.83
N LYS A 458 -9.60 -16.65 -7.06
CA LYS A 458 -8.36 -17.25 -7.57
C LYS A 458 -8.62 -18.40 -8.55
N ASP A 459 -9.58 -19.25 -8.24
CA ASP A 459 -9.89 -20.44 -9.04
C ASP A 459 -10.78 -20.11 -10.25
N ASN A 460 -11.47 -18.95 -10.24
CA ASN A 460 -12.44 -18.59 -11.25
C ASN A 460 -11.98 -17.37 -12.08
N HIS A 461 -11.46 -17.62 -13.28
CA HIS A 461 -11.00 -16.60 -14.20
C HIS A 461 -12.07 -15.56 -14.55
N ALA A 462 -13.36 -15.88 -14.50
CA ALA A 462 -14.45 -14.94 -14.75
C ALA A 462 -14.35 -13.69 -13.84
N LEU A 463 -13.92 -13.86 -12.58
CA LEU A 463 -13.81 -12.77 -11.61
C LEU A 463 -12.56 -11.90 -11.81
N ARG A 464 -11.60 -12.34 -12.65
CA ARG A 464 -10.36 -11.63 -12.96
C ARG A 464 -10.37 -10.93 -14.32
N THR A 465 -11.50 -10.99 -15.04
CA THR A 465 -11.73 -10.26 -16.30
C THR A 465 -12.41 -8.92 -16.05
N SER A 466 -12.54 -8.11 -17.10
CA SER A 466 -13.36 -6.89 -17.08
C SER A 466 -14.79 -7.11 -17.61
N ASN A 467 -15.16 -8.37 -17.88
CA ASN A 467 -16.49 -8.73 -18.40
C ASN A 467 -17.52 -8.72 -17.28
N ILE A 468 -18.53 -7.88 -17.40
CA ILE A 468 -19.65 -7.77 -16.48
C ILE A 468 -20.90 -7.32 -17.21
N ASP A 469 -22.07 -7.82 -16.81
CA ASP A 469 -23.39 -7.38 -17.28
C ASP A 469 -24.40 -7.41 -16.13
N PHE A 470 -25.15 -6.31 -15.99
CA PHE A 470 -26.23 -6.18 -15.01
C PHE A 470 -27.54 -6.57 -15.69
N PHE A 471 -28.00 -7.79 -15.47
CA PHE A 471 -29.10 -8.38 -16.20
C PHE A 471 -30.45 -8.34 -15.44
N HIS A 472 -30.45 -8.09 -14.14
CA HIS A 472 -31.65 -7.96 -13.32
C HIS A 472 -31.49 -6.79 -12.32
N GLU A 473 -32.40 -5.83 -12.42
CA GLU A 473 -32.41 -4.61 -11.61
C GLU A 473 -33.84 -4.41 -11.09
N ASP A 474 -34.03 -4.48 -9.78
CA ASP A 474 -35.30 -4.21 -9.10
C ASP A 474 -35.11 -3.15 -8.01
N PRO A 475 -35.26 -1.86 -8.34
CA PRO A 475 -35.10 -0.79 -7.35
C PRO A 475 -36.18 -0.80 -6.26
N GLU A 476 -37.36 -1.37 -6.52
CA GLU A 476 -38.45 -1.44 -5.55
C GLU A 476 -38.14 -2.45 -4.44
N SER A 477 -37.68 -3.65 -4.81
CA SER A 477 -37.22 -4.67 -3.85
C SER A 477 -35.78 -4.47 -3.41
N LYS A 478 -35.03 -3.52 -3.98
CA LYS A 478 -33.60 -3.26 -3.79
C LYS A 478 -32.73 -4.50 -4.12
N VAL A 479 -33.04 -5.16 -5.22
CA VAL A 479 -32.30 -6.33 -5.71
C VAL A 479 -31.50 -5.97 -6.95
N LEU A 480 -30.26 -6.40 -6.97
CA LEU A 480 -29.36 -6.29 -8.12
C LEU A 480 -28.77 -7.68 -8.43
N ALA A 481 -28.79 -8.06 -9.72
CA ALA A 481 -28.03 -9.22 -10.16
C ALA A 481 -27.13 -8.87 -11.35
N TYR A 482 -25.91 -9.42 -11.30
CA TYR A 482 -24.94 -9.28 -12.37
C TYR A 482 -24.20 -10.58 -12.65
N THR A 483 -23.63 -10.67 -13.84
CA THR A 483 -22.83 -11.82 -14.25
C THR A 483 -21.42 -11.36 -14.63
N ARG A 484 -20.43 -12.17 -14.24
CA ARG A 484 -19.03 -12.08 -14.66
C ARG A 484 -18.70 -13.30 -15.50
N TRP A 485 -17.88 -13.17 -16.54
CA TRP A 485 -17.49 -14.30 -17.39
C TRP A 485 -16.10 -14.12 -17.99
N ASN A 486 -15.54 -15.24 -18.48
CA ASN A 486 -14.37 -15.24 -19.34
C ASN A 486 -14.71 -15.89 -20.69
N ASP A 487 -13.79 -15.78 -21.66
CA ASP A 487 -13.98 -16.32 -23.00
C ASP A 487 -13.82 -17.87 -23.05
N GLU A 488 -13.37 -18.50 -21.97
CA GLU A 488 -13.18 -19.94 -21.83
C GLU A 488 -14.44 -20.66 -21.31
N GLY A 489 -15.51 -19.93 -21.04
CA GLY A 489 -16.81 -20.46 -20.65
C GLY A 489 -17.07 -20.46 -19.14
N SER A 490 -16.15 -19.98 -18.31
CA SER A 490 -16.40 -19.78 -16.87
C SER A 490 -17.36 -18.61 -16.67
N ARG A 491 -18.36 -18.79 -15.81
CA ARG A 491 -19.36 -17.76 -15.49
C ARG A 491 -19.72 -17.77 -14.02
N VAL A 492 -19.81 -16.59 -13.45
CA VAL A 492 -20.28 -16.34 -12.09
C VAL A 492 -21.47 -15.39 -12.15
N VAL A 493 -22.54 -15.71 -11.43
CA VAL A 493 -23.69 -14.83 -11.24
C VAL A 493 -23.76 -14.45 -9.77
N VAL A 494 -23.96 -13.17 -9.49
CA VAL A 494 -24.13 -12.62 -8.15
C VAL A 494 -25.51 -11.99 -8.07
N VAL A 495 -26.26 -12.35 -7.03
CA VAL A 495 -27.60 -11.80 -6.73
C VAL A 495 -27.57 -11.23 -5.32
N ILE A 496 -27.95 -9.97 -5.18
CA ILE A 496 -27.84 -9.26 -3.90
C ILE A 496 -29.17 -8.58 -3.57
N ASN A 497 -29.64 -8.79 -2.34
CA ASN A 497 -30.74 -8.07 -1.73
C ASN A 497 -30.18 -7.03 -0.73
N PHE A 498 -30.34 -5.77 -1.02
CA PHE A 498 -29.93 -4.65 -0.15
C PHE A 498 -31.07 -4.14 0.76
N SER A 499 -32.21 -4.85 0.79
CA SER A 499 -33.30 -4.54 1.75
C SER A 499 -33.20 -5.43 2.99
N GLY A 500 -33.91 -5.04 4.06
CA GLY A 500 -34.07 -5.89 5.26
C GLY A 500 -35.12 -7.01 5.08
N ASP A 501 -35.84 -7.03 3.96
CA ASP A 501 -36.96 -7.94 3.74
C ASP A 501 -36.50 -9.31 3.24
N PHE A 502 -37.14 -10.36 3.72
CA PHE A 502 -37.01 -11.71 3.16
C PHE A 502 -37.92 -11.87 1.93
N LEU A 503 -37.31 -12.13 0.79
CA LEU A 503 -38.00 -12.31 -0.49
C LEU A 503 -38.15 -13.79 -0.77
N LYS A 504 -39.39 -14.29 -0.59
CA LYS A 504 -39.72 -15.70 -0.80
C LYS A 504 -40.04 -15.99 -2.27
N ASP A 505 -39.53 -17.09 -2.81
CA ASP A 505 -39.73 -17.50 -4.20
C ASP A 505 -39.50 -16.35 -5.20
N TYR A 506 -38.49 -15.51 -4.92
CA TYR A 506 -38.17 -14.30 -5.71
C TYR A 506 -37.67 -14.71 -7.09
N ALA A 507 -38.31 -14.16 -8.13
CA ALA A 507 -37.98 -14.48 -9.52
C ALA A 507 -36.95 -13.50 -10.08
N ILE A 508 -35.78 -14.01 -10.41
CA ILE A 508 -34.71 -13.26 -11.10
C ILE A 508 -34.93 -13.46 -12.59
N GLU A 509 -35.21 -12.36 -13.27
CA GLU A 509 -35.49 -12.35 -14.71
C GLU A 509 -34.20 -12.25 -15.52
N HIS A 510 -34.24 -12.63 -16.79
CA HIS A 510 -33.10 -12.56 -17.73
C HIS A 510 -31.85 -13.32 -17.28
N PHE A 511 -32.04 -14.41 -16.54
CA PHE A 511 -30.93 -15.22 -16.06
C PHE A 511 -30.06 -15.70 -17.24
N PRO A 512 -28.70 -15.63 -17.15
CA PRO A 512 -27.79 -15.69 -18.30
C PRO A 512 -27.93 -16.92 -19.20
N HIS A 513 -28.25 -18.09 -18.65
CA HIS A 513 -28.61 -19.30 -19.42
C HIS A 513 -29.39 -20.29 -18.56
N ASP A 514 -30.21 -21.12 -19.22
CA ASP A 514 -30.93 -22.22 -18.60
C ASP A 514 -29.96 -23.37 -18.23
N GLY A 515 -30.33 -24.12 -17.21
CA GLY A 515 -29.59 -25.28 -16.73
C GLY A 515 -29.35 -25.27 -15.23
N THR A 516 -28.53 -26.22 -14.79
CA THR A 516 -28.21 -26.41 -13.38
C THR A 516 -27.06 -25.46 -12.97
N TRP A 517 -27.28 -24.74 -11.89
CA TRP A 517 -26.29 -23.84 -11.28
C TRP A 517 -25.99 -24.30 -9.85
N HIS A 518 -24.75 -24.19 -9.46
CA HIS A 518 -24.32 -24.38 -8.07
C HIS A 518 -24.35 -23.05 -7.33
N GLU A 519 -25.23 -22.94 -6.36
CA GLU A 519 -25.20 -21.80 -5.42
C GLU A 519 -24.10 -22.05 -4.39
N TRP A 520 -23.07 -21.21 -4.44
CA TRP A 520 -21.83 -21.40 -3.70
C TRP A 520 -21.95 -21.00 -2.22
N THR A 521 -22.75 -19.96 -1.88
CA THR A 521 -22.78 -19.40 -0.51
C THR A 521 -23.48 -20.32 0.50
N LYS A 522 -24.44 -21.13 0.04
CA LYS A 522 -25.22 -22.08 0.85
C LYS A 522 -25.04 -23.54 0.40
N ASP A 523 -24.21 -23.78 -0.61
CA ASP A 523 -23.84 -25.10 -1.13
C ASP A 523 -25.04 -25.95 -1.58
N TYR A 524 -25.83 -25.47 -2.54
CA TYR A 524 -26.91 -26.23 -3.14
C TYR A 524 -26.99 -26.07 -4.65
N GLN A 525 -27.73 -26.98 -5.31
CA GLN A 525 -27.98 -26.86 -6.74
C GLN A 525 -29.38 -26.29 -7.00
N VAL A 526 -29.48 -25.44 -8.02
CA VAL A 526 -30.73 -24.85 -8.47
C VAL A 526 -30.78 -24.85 -10.00
N GLU A 527 -31.99 -24.87 -10.55
CA GLU A 527 -32.20 -24.95 -11.98
C GLU A 527 -32.84 -23.66 -12.54
N ALA A 528 -32.14 -23.00 -13.44
CA ALA A 528 -32.68 -21.89 -14.20
C ALA A 528 -33.46 -22.40 -15.43
N LYS A 529 -34.67 -21.86 -15.68
CA LYS A 529 -35.56 -22.28 -16.78
C LYS A 529 -36.21 -21.08 -17.45
N ALA A 530 -36.21 -21.09 -18.77
CA ALA A 530 -36.81 -20.04 -19.60
C ALA A 530 -36.29 -18.64 -19.27
N GLY A 531 -34.98 -18.54 -18.99
CA GLY A 531 -34.30 -17.28 -18.62
C GLY A 531 -34.69 -16.76 -17.24
N LYS A 532 -35.15 -17.62 -16.33
CA LYS A 532 -35.53 -17.24 -14.97
C LYS A 532 -34.95 -18.18 -13.93
N LEU A 533 -34.66 -17.62 -12.77
CA LEU A 533 -34.28 -18.35 -11.56
C LEU A 533 -35.18 -17.87 -10.40
N ALA A 534 -35.79 -18.80 -9.68
CA ALA A 534 -36.58 -18.50 -8.48
C ALA A 534 -35.83 -19.00 -7.24
N ILE A 535 -35.60 -18.11 -6.27
CA ILE A 535 -34.87 -18.40 -5.03
C ILE A 535 -35.51 -17.72 -3.83
N ASP A 536 -35.24 -18.26 -2.65
CA ASP A 536 -35.43 -17.51 -1.40
C ASP A 536 -34.20 -16.64 -1.14
N LEU A 537 -34.42 -15.35 -0.97
CA LEU A 537 -33.33 -14.37 -0.78
C LEU A 537 -33.54 -13.57 0.52
N GLY A 538 -32.66 -13.77 1.47
CA GLY A 538 -32.72 -13.09 2.77
C GLY A 538 -32.47 -11.58 2.66
N GLY A 539 -32.89 -10.82 3.68
CA GLY A 539 -32.55 -9.40 3.77
C GLY A 539 -31.04 -9.22 3.98
N TYR A 540 -30.43 -8.25 3.30
CA TYR A 540 -28.97 -8.01 3.26
C TYR A 540 -28.17 -9.29 2.98
N GLU A 541 -28.57 -10.02 1.98
CA GLU A 541 -27.96 -11.28 1.57
C GLU A 541 -27.44 -11.20 0.14
N ALA A 542 -26.28 -11.78 -0.09
CA ALA A 542 -25.76 -12.07 -1.42
C ALA A 542 -25.67 -13.57 -1.66
N GLN A 543 -26.08 -14.03 -2.84
CA GLN A 543 -25.92 -15.41 -3.31
C GLN A 543 -25.07 -15.42 -4.57
N VAL A 544 -24.15 -16.39 -4.66
CA VAL A 544 -23.20 -16.53 -5.76
C VAL A 544 -23.41 -17.86 -6.47
N PHE A 545 -23.66 -17.81 -7.77
CA PHE A 545 -23.96 -18.99 -8.59
C PHE A 545 -22.84 -19.25 -9.59
N LEU A 546 -22.45 -20.50 -9.72
CA LEU A 546 -21.41 -20.99 -10.62
C LEU A 546 -22.02 -21.94 -11.66
N SER A 547 -21.65 -21.80 -12.93
CA SER A 547 -22.06 -22.70 -14.01
C SER A 547 -21.00 -23.72 -14.34
#